data_1a0fa2f97917f01b86306708fe1ec4cc
#
_entry.id   1a0fa2f97917f01b86306708fe1ec4cc
#
_cell.length_a   1.000
_cell.length_b   1.000
_cell.length_c   1.000
_cell.angle_alpha   90.00
_cell.angle_beta   90.00
_cell.angle_gamma   90.00
#
_symmetry.space_group_name_H-M   'P 1'
#
loop_
_entity.id
_entity.type
_entity.pdbx_description
1 polymer ?
#
loop_
_entity_poly.entity_id
_entity_poly.type
_entity_poly.pdbx_seq_one_letter_code
_entity_poly.pdbx_strand_id
1 'polypeptide(L)'
;MEFRQLQCFVAVAEELHFRKAGERLGLSQPALSDRISALEHELGFALFFRTTRQVSLTQAGSEFLRDAKRILADIDKSVSKARHTADSGLKTLRVSGVDEAISMLLPPALMEFRKRQPSVHVDILEISSSDYHTQELVNHRTDIAFVRKPPEDEFLKADLLYQQDAVVVLPATSELAGRGSLSAADIRDHPIIGFPKHARPILHDLLWNSYRAHGWQPDIACEVIDKSTMLQLVAHGVGIGLAPAWIRALAPPHLSCIPYQTEGQRIELYVARRSAGNSKMVDEFVYVVKDVSSGLHPDGAGQ
;
A
#
# COMPACT_ATOMS: atom_id res chain seq x y z
N MET A 1 29.13 -12.88 -13.92
CA MET A 1 27.74 -12.71 -13.45
C MET A 1 27.07 -11.60 -14.25
N GLU A 2 25.96 -11.92 -14.90
CA GLU A 2 25.20 -10.98 -15.75
C GLU A 2 23.92 -10.52 -15.03
N PHE A 3 23.50 -9.28 -15.32
CA PHE A 3 22.28 -8.69 -14.78
C PHE A 3 21.03 -9.58 -15.00
N ARG A 4 20.95 -10.20 -16.19
CA ARG A 4 19.84 -11.08 -16.54
C ARG A 4 19.82 -12.38 -15.73
N GLN A 5 20.98 -12.87 -15.29
CA GLN A 5 21.09 -14.03 -14.40
C GLN A 5 20.52 -13.70 -13.00
N LEU A 6 20.81 -12.50 -12.47
CA LEU A 6 20.22 -12.02 -11.21
C LEU A 6 18.70 -11.91 -11.28
N GLN A 7 18.15 -11.36 -12.37
CA GLN A 7 16.72 -11.30 -12.60
C GLN A 7 16.09 -12.69 -12.62
N CYS A 8 16.72 -13.64 -13.32
CA CYS A 8 16.27 -15.02 -13.38
C CYS A 8 16.29 -15.67 -11.98
N PHE A 9 17.35 -15.47 -11.22
CA PHE A 9 17.47 -15.99 -9.86
C PHE A 9 16.38 -15.45 -8.94
N VAL A 10 16.16 -14.14 -8.90
CA VAL A 10 15.12 -13.53 -8.06
C VAL A 10 13.73 -14.04 -8.43
N ALA A 11 13.42 -14.14 -9.73
CA ALA A 11 12.13 -14.66 -10.17
C ALA A 11 11.89 -16.12 -9.75
N VAL A 12 12.91 -17.01 -9.87
CA VAL A 12 12.80 -18.40 -9.41
C VAL A 12 12.68 -18.47 -7.90
N ALA A 13 13.40 -17.64 -7.16
CA ALA A 13 13.38 -17.59 -5.71
C ALA A 13 12.02 -17.12 -5.13
N GLU A 14 11.34 -16.24 -5.84
CA GLU A 14 10.00 -15.76 -5.45
C GLU A 14 8.90 -16.75 -5.80
N GLU A 15 8.97 -17.38 -6.96
CA GLU A 15 7.95 -18.34 -7.42
C GLU A 15 8.16 -19.77 -6.84
N LEU A 16 9.38 -20.10 -6.42
CA LEU A 16 9.82 -21.46 -6.07
C LEU A 16 9.42 -22.51 -7.12
N HIS A 17 9.28 -22.04 -8.37
CA HIS A 17 8.80 -22.86 -9.49
C HIS A 17 9.35 -22.36 -10.83
N PHE A 18 10.24 -23.11 -11.46
CA PHE A 18 10.93 -22.71 -12.69
C PHE A 18 9.97 -22.36 -13.86
N ARG A 19 8.88 -23.14 -14.04
CA ARG A 19 7.92 -22.87 -15.13
C ARG A 19 7.21 -21.53 -14.93
N LYS A 20 6.70 -21.26 -13.72
CA LYS A 20 6.01 -19.98 -13.40
C LYS A 20 6.98 -18.79 -13.54
N ALA A 21 8.19 -18.92 -13.04
CA ALA A 21 9.23 -17.92 -13.18
C ALA A 21 9.60 -17.67 -14.66
N GLY A 22 9.65 -18.74 -15.48
CA GLY A 22 9.85 -18.65 -16.93
C GLY A 22 8.72 -17.90 -17.62
N GLU A 23 7.47 -18.23 -17.34
CA GLU A 23 6.29 -17.53 -17.85
C GLU A 23 6.33 -16.02 -17.52
N ARG A 24 6.67 -15.68 -16.27
CA ARG A 24 6.83 -14.28 -15.81
C ARG A 24 7.92 -13.51 -16.56
N LEU A 25 9.02 -14.19 -16.94
CA LEU A 25 10.16 -13.57 -17.62
C LEU A 25 10.14 -13.70 -19.16
N GLY A 26 9.12 -14.36 -19.71
CA GLY A 26 9.06 -14.67 -21.15
C GLY A 26 10.17 -15.63 -21.62
N LEU A 27 10.59 -16.57 -20.74
CA LEU A 27 11.63 -17.56 -21.02
C LEU A 27 11.07 -18.98 -20.94
N SER A 28 11.63 -19.89 -21.76
CA SER A 28 11.37 -21.30 -21.60
C SER A 28 12.02 -21.85 -20.30
N GLN A 29 11.41 -22.87 -19.69
CA GLN A 29 11.97 -23.48 -18.47
C GLN A 29 13.41 -23.99 -18.66
N PRO A 30 13.81 -24.64 -19.77
CA PRO A 30 15.21 -25.02 -20.00
C PRO A 30 16.15 -23.80 -20.01
N ALA A 31 15.81 -22.76 -20.78
CA ALA A 31 16.63 -21.53 -20.86
C ALA A 31 16.79 -20.84 -19.49
N LEU A 32 15.75 -20.84 -18.65
CA LEU A 32 15.83 -20.32 -17.30
C LEU A 32 16.72 -21.19 -16.41
N SER A 33 16.58 -22.54 -16.51
CA SER A 33 17.41 -23.49 -15.76
C SER A 33 18.89 -23.36 -16.11
N ASP A 34 19.21 -23.22 -17.39
CA ASP A 34 20.61 -23.05 -17.86
C ASP A 34 21.23 -21.77 -17.30
N ARG A 35 20.47 -20.65 -17.28
CA ARG A 35 20.93 -19.38 -16.71
C ARG A 35 21.20 -19.47 -15.22
N ILE A 36 20.34 -20.16 -14.47
CA ILE A 36 20.56 -20.38 -13.05
C ILE A 36 21.77 -21.29 -12.82
N SER A 37 21.91 -22.37 -13.59
CA SER A 37 23.07 -23.27 -13.48
C SER A 37 24.38 -22.56 -13.81
N ALA A 38 24.40 -21.69 -14.82
CA ALA A 38 25.55 -20.85 -15.14
C ALA A 38 25.88 -19.87 -13.99
N LEU A 39 24.88 -19.28 -13.36
CA LEU A 39 25.08 -18.41 -12.18
C LEU A 39 25.66 -19.20 -11.00
N GLU A 40 25.10 -20.36 -10.65
CA GLU A 40 25.59 -21.22 -9.57
C GLU A 40 27.02 -21.70 -9.83
N HIS A 41 27.34 -22.05 -11.09
CA HIS A 41 28.70 -22.42 -11.49
C HIS A 41 29.69 -21.26 -11.32
N GLU A 42 29.32 -20.04 -11.71
CA GLU A 42 30.17 -18.87 -11.57
C GLU A 42 30.38 -18.46 -10.10
N LEU A 43 29.33 -18.61 -9.25
CA LEU A 43 29.41 -18.34 -7.82
C LEU A 43 30.17 -19.43 -7.05
N GLY A 44 30.25 -20.65 -7.59
CA GLY A 44 30.91 -21.78 -6.95
C GLY A 44 30.07 -22.48 -5.87
N PHE A 45 28.79 -22.13 -5.75
CA PHE A 45 27.86 -22.77 -4.80
C PHE A 45 26.42 -22.79 -5.35
N ALA A 46 25.62 -23.74 -4.84
CA ALA A 46 24.22 -23.87 -5.23
C ALA A 46 23.34 -22.85 -4.51
N LEU A 47 22.42 -22.24 -5.27
CA LEU A 47 21.42 -21.31 -4.75
C LEU A 47 20.11 -21.99 -4.44
N PHE A 48 19.82 -23.12 -5.12
CA PHE A 48 18.59 -23.91 -4.94
C PHE A 48 18.88 -25.36 -4.62
N PHE A 49 18.07 -25.93 -3.73
CA PHE A 49 17.83 -27.36 -3.68
C PHE A 49 16.78 -27.71 -4.72
N ARG A 50 17.12 -28.65 -5.63
CA ARG A 50 16.23 -29.06 -6.73
C ARG A 50 15.92 -30.56 -6.57
N THR A 51 14.64 -30.85 -6.46
CA THR A 51 14.15 -32.25 -6.60
C THR A 51 13.14 -32.26 -7.76
N THR A 52 12.75 -33.43 -8.21
CA THR A 52 11.72 -33.56 -9.25
C THR A 52 10.35 -33.00 -8.86
N ARG A 53 10.13 -32.71 -7.58
CA ARG A 53 8.83 -32.28 -7.04
C ARG A 53 8.86 -30.91 -6.35
N GLN A 54 10.03 -30.41 -5.98
CA GLN A 54 10.13 -29.21 -5.16
C GLN A 54 11.43 -28.42 -5.45
N VAL A 55 11.31 -27.12 -5.42
CA VAL A 55 12.40 -26.15 -5.47
C VAL A 55 12.39 -25.36 -4.16
N SER A 56 13.53 -25.25 -3.50
CA SER A 56 13.70 -24.41 -2.31
C SER A 56 15.08 -23.75 -2.33
N LEU A 57 15.21 -22.61 -1.63
CA LEU A 57 16.50 -21.93 -1.50
C LEU A 57 17.44 -22.71 -0.58
N THR A 58 18.73 -22.70 -0.90
CA THR A 58 19.80 -23.02 0.05
C THR A 58 19.95 -21.89 1.07
N GLN A 59 20.73 -22.09 2.13
CA GLN A 59 21.07 -21.01 3.04
C GLN A 59 21.81 -19.88 2.29
N ALA A 60 22.80 -20.24 1.47
CA ALA A 60 23.52 -19.28 0.61
C ALA A 60 22.57 -18.59 -0.38
N GLY A 61 21.59 -19.32 -0.96
CA GLY A 61 20.57 -18.74 -1.83
C GLY A 61 19.67 -17.73 -1.11
N SER A 62 19.33 -17.99 0.14
CA SER A 62 18.51 -17.06 0.94
C SER A 62 19.27 -15.78 1.30
N GLU A 63 20.54 -15.87 1.62
CA GLU A 63 21.41 -14.71 1.84
C GLU A 63 21.62 -13.91 0.56
N PHE A 64 21.96 -14.62 -0.53
CA PHE A 64 22.19 -14.01 -1.83
C PHE A 64 20.92 -13.34 -2.40
N LEU A 65 19.72 -13.85 -2.10
CA LEU A 65 18.46 -13.27 -2.55
C LEU A 65 18.28 -11.82 -2.05
N ARG A 66 18.64 -11.55 -0.79
CA ARG A 66 18.56 -10.19 -0.21
C ARG A 66 19.47 -9.22 -0.96
N ASP A 67 20.70 -9.64 -1.23
CA ASP A 67 21.67 -8.82 -1.95
C ASP A 67 21.32 -8.67 -3.43
N ALA A 68 20.87 -9.73 -4.10
CA ALA A 68 20.43 -9.69 -5.48
C ALA A 68 19.28 -8.72 -5.70
N LYS A 69 18.28 -8.73 -4.79
CA LYS A 69 17.18 -7.76 -4.82
C LYS A 69 17.66 -6.33 -4.65
N ARG A 70 18.59 -6.09 -3.73
CA ARG A 70 19.19 -4.76 -3.52
C ARG A 70 19.94 -4.28 -4.74
N ILE A 71 20.78 -5.13 -5.36
CA ILE A 71 21.55 -4.79 -6.58
C ILE A 71 20.61 -4.45 -7.74
N LEU A 72 19.55 -5.23 -7.97
CA LEU A 72 18.56 -4.95 -9.00
C LEU A 72 17.86 -3.60 -8.76
N ALA A 73 17.49 -3.33 -7.53
CA ALA A 73 16.92 -2.04 -7.14
C ALA A 73 17.88 -0.86 -7.35
N ASP A 74 19.18 -1.02 -7.04
CA ASP A 74 20.20 0.00 -7.24
C ASP A 74 20.46 0.29 -8.74
N ILE A 75 20.34 -0.71 -9.59
CA ILE A 75 20.39 -0.51 -11.06
C ILE A 75 19.18 0.27 -11.54
N ASP A 76 17.98 -0.13 -11.14
CA ASP A 76 16.75 0.59 -11.48
C ASP A 76 16.79 2.05 -10.99
N LYS A 77 17.35 2.27 -9.79
CA LYS A 77 17.65 3.60 -9.22
C LYS A 77 18.56 4.41 -10.13
N SER A 78 19.65 3.81 -10.56
CA SER A 78 20.67 4.48 -11.40
C SER A 78 20.09 4.86 -12.77
N VAL A 79 19.30 3.95 -13.37
CA VAL A 79 18.59 4.20 -14.63
C VAL A 79 17.53 5.29 -14.46
N SER A 80 16.74 5.23 -13.38
CA SER A 80 15.75 6.26 -13.09
C SER A 80 16.38 7.64 -12.88
N LYS A 81 17.49 7.70 -12.11
CA LYS A 81 18.27 8.94 -11.92
C LYS A 81 18.82 9.49 -13.23
N ALA A 82 19.36 8.63 -14.10
CA ALA A 82 19.88 9.02 -15.40
C ALA A 82 18.77 9.52 -16.34
N ARG A 83 17.60 8.87 -16.35
CA ARG A 83 16.44 9.36 -17.10
C ARG A 83 15.98 10.73 -16.62
N HIS A 84 15.93 10.98 -15.31
CA HIS A 84 15.66 12.30 -14.75
C HIS A 84 16.63 13.39 -15.22
N THR A 85 17.89 13.03 -15.43
CA THR A 85 18.91 13.97 -15.92
C THR A 85 18.78 14.18 -17.43
N ALA A 86 18.35 13.16 -18.17
CA ALA A 86 18.17 13.19 -19.62
C ALA A 86 16.88 13.87 -20.07
N ASP A 87 15.80 13.74 -19.31
CA ASP A 87 14.52 14.44 -19.53
C ASP A 87 14.68 15.92 -19.12
N SER A 88 15.40 16.63 -19.94
CA SER A 88 15.79 18.01 -19.77
C SER A 88 14.58 18.94 -19.65
N GLY A 89 14.30 19.44 -18.45
CA GLY A 89 13.54 20.65 -18.23
C GLY A 89 12.42 20.57 -17.21
N LEU A 90 11.68 19.48 -17.08
CA LEU A 90 10.60 19.36 -16.10
C LEU A 90 11.07 18.51 -14.91
N LYS A 91 11.15 19.14 -13.74
CA LYS A 91 11.32 18.39 -12.49
C LYS A 91 10.05 17.60 -12.24
N THR A 92 10.15 16.28 -12.10
CA THR A 92 9.01 15.42 -11.80
C THR A 92 9.06 14.95 -10.36
N LEU A 93 7.97 15.10 -9.63
CA LEU A 93 7.73 14.54 -8.30
C LEU A 93 6.79 13.35 -8.44
N ARG A 94 7.20 12.17 -8.02
CA ARG A 94 6.40 10.96 -8.08
C ARG A 94 5.80 10.68 -6.72
N VAL A 95 4.49 10.67 -6.65
CA VAL A 95 3.72 10.47 -5.43
C VAL A 95 2.88 9.23 -5.58
N SER A 96 2.95 8.32 -4.62
CA SER A 96 2.05 7.19 -4.55
C SER A 96 1.28 7.18 -3.23
N GLY A 97 0.13 6.52 -3.18
CA GLY A 97 -0.61 6.50 -1.93
C GLY A 97 -1.91 5.74 -1.97
N VAL A 98 -2.40 5.50 -0.76
CA VAL A 98 -3.74 4.95 -0.54
C VAL A 98 -4.81 5.96 -0.94
N ASP A 99 -5.97 5.45 -1.29
CA ASP A 99 -7.14 6.19 -1.79
C ASP A 99 -7.45 7.48 -1.02
N GLU A 100 -7.46 7.44 0.31
CA GLU A 100 -7.72 8.62 1.14
C GLU A 100 -6.74 9.76 0.88
N ALA A 101 -5.45 9.44 0.89
CA ALA A 101 -4.41 10.44 0.68
C ALA A 101 -4.55 11.08 -0.72
N ILE A 102 -4.81 10.25 -1.73
CA ILE A 102 -4.96 10.73 -3.11
C ILE A 102 -6.22 11.56 -3.28
N SER A 103 -7.33 11.17 -2.65
CA SER A 103 -8.64 11.83 -2.82
C SER A 103 -8.80 13.08 -1.96
N MET A 104 -8.31 13.07 -0.72
CA MET A 104 -8.62 14.09 0.27
C MET A 104 -7.44 15.02 0.58
N LEU A 105 -6.23 14.47 0.72
CA LEU A 105 -5.05 15.22 1.16
C LEU A 105 -4.26 15.80 -0.03
N LEU A 106 -4.08 15.01 -1.06
CA LEU A 106 -3.23 15.39 -2.20
C LEU A 106 -3.77 16.60 -2.98
N PRO A 107 -5.07 16.76 -3.28
CA PRO A 107 -5.56 17.89 -4.05
C PRO A 107 -5.25 19.25 -3.41
N PRO A 108 -5.55 19.52 -2.13
CA PRO A 108 -5.18 20.80 -1.50
C PRO A 108 -3.66 20.94 -1.35
N ALA A 109 -2.91 19.85 -1.09
CA ALA A 109 -1.46 19.91 -1.02
C ALA A 109 -0.83 20.24 -2.38
N LEU A 110 -1.34 19.70 -3.47
CA LEU A 110 -0.89 20.05 -4.82
C LEU A 110 -1.21 21.49 -5.20
N MET A 111 -2.37 21.98 -4.82
CA MET A 111 -2.74 23.38 -5.05
C MET A 111 -1.74 24.33 -4.38
N GLU A 112 -1.38 24.06 -3.12
CA GLU A 112 -0.40 24.87 -2.39
C GLU A 112 1.03 24.67 -2.93
N PHE A 113 1.42 23.45 -3.24
CA PHE A 113 2.75 23.14 -3.78
C PHE A 113 2.99 23.80 -5.15
N ARG A 114 1.99 23.82 -6.04
CA ARG A 114 2.08 24.48 -7.35
C ARG A 114 2.33 25.98 -7.27
N LYS A 115 1.87 26.66 -6.21
CA LYS A 115 2.19 28.09 -6.00
C LYS A 115 3.67 28.29 -5.75
N ARG A 116 4.33 27.35 -5.09
CA ARG A 116 5.76 27.39 -4.75
C ARG A 116 6.65 26.84 -5.86
N GLN A 117 6.19 25.81 -6.56
CA GLN A 117 6.94 25.06 -7.57
C GLN A 117 6.10 24.89 -8.86
N PRO A 118 5.82 25.97 -9.63
CA PRO A 118 4.91 25.90 -10.78
C PRO A 118 5.43 25.06 -11.95
N SER A 119 6.75 24.85 -12.04
CA SER A 119 7.39 24.07 -13.12
C SER A 119 7.53 22.57 -12.80
N VAL A 120 7.08 22.12 -11.62
CA VAL A 120 7.18 20.70 -11.23
C VAL A 120 5.97 19.94 -11.78
N HIS A 121 6.24 18.88 -12.52
CA HIS A 121 5.23 17.88 -12.89
C HIS A 121 5.05 16.89 -11.72
N VAL A 122 3.81 16.51 -11.43
CA VAL A 122 3.53 15.53 -10.37
C VAL A 122 2.84 14.32 -10.99
N ASP A 123 3.51 13.17 -10.91
CA ASP A 123 2.96 11.87 -11.28
C ASP A 123 2.33 11.22 -10.04
N ILE A 124 1.09 10.77 -10.17
CA ILE A 124 0.32 10.17 -9.08
C ILE A 124 0.03 8.71 -9.40
N LEU A 125 0.36 7.83 -8.45
CA LEU A 125 0.06 6.41 -8.52
C LEU A 125 -0.82 6.01 -7.32
N GLU A 126 -2.07 5.68 -7.59
CA GLU A 126 -3.02 5.19 -6.59
C GLU A 126 -3.03 3.67 -6.57
N ILE A 127 -2.76 3.07 -5.41
CA ILE A 127 -2.84 1.63 -5.17
C ILE A 127 -3.32 1.38 -3.74
N SER A 128 -4.07 0.31 -3.54
CA SER A 128 -4.69 -0.01 -2.25
C SER A 128 -3.70 -0.52 -1.19
N SER A 129 -2.57 -1.10 -1.61
CA SER A 129 -1.62 -1.79 -0.71
C SER A 129 -0.48 -0.89 -0.26
N SER A 130 -0.34 -0.70 1.06
CA SER A 130 0.78 0.05 1.65
C SER A 130 2.14 -0.60 1.38
N ASP A 131 2.22 -1.94 1.37
CA ASP A 131 3.47 -2.66 1.11
C ASP A 131 3.99 -2.42 -0.31
N TYR A 132 3.09 -2.30 -1.28
CA TYR A 132 3.46 -1.94 -2.64
C TYR A 132 4.11 -0.55 -2.70
N HIS A 133 3.52 0.46 -2.04
CA HIS A 133 4.07 1.82 -2.01
C HIS A 133 5.45 1.88 -1.35
N THR A 134 5.66 1.08 -0.31
CA THR A 134 6.97 0.93 0.36
C THR A 134 8.02 0.37 -0.61
N GLN A 135 7.68 -0.66 -1.38
CA GLN A 135 8.58 -1.21 -2.40
C GLN A 135 8.89 -0.20 -3.51
N GLU A 136 7.92 0.59 -3.95
CA GLU A 136 8.15 1.63 -4.97
C GLU A 136 9.07 2.75 -4.46
N LEU A 137 9.04 3.09 -3.16
CA LEU A 137 10.00 3.99 -2.54
C LEU A 137 11.42 3.41 -2.54
N VAL A 138 11.58 2.14 -2.14
CA VAL A 138 12.86 1.43 -2.12
C VAL A 138 13.43 1.33 -3.55
N ASN A 139 12.60 1.01 -4.52
CA ASN A 139 12.97 0.88 -5.92
C ASN A 139 13.13 2.22 -6.65
N HIS A 140 13.03 3.36 -5.95
CA HIS A 140 13.10 4.72 -6.53
C HIS A 140 12.11 4.99 -7.67
N ARG A 141 10.99 4.26 -7.72
CA ARG A 141 9.91 4.49 -8.68
C ARG A 141 8.94 5.56 -8.19
N THR A 142 8.92 5.79 -6.88
CA THR A 142 8.20 6.90 -6.25
C THR A 142 9.14 7.67 -5.32
N ASP A 143 8.83 8.94 -5.07
CA ASP A 143 9.63 9.83 -4.22
C ASP A 143 8.97 10.00 -2.85
N ILE A 144 7.64 9.94 -2.82
CA ILE A 144 6.80 10.08 -1.63
C ILE A 144 5.68 9.03 -1.70
N ALA A 145 5.41 8.39 -0.57
CA ALA A 145 4.32 7.44 -0.45
C ALA A 145 3.43 7.77 0.74
N PHE A 146 2.11 7.70 0.55
CA PHE A 146 1.15 7.76 1.65
C PHE A 146 0.71 6.35 2.02
N VAL A 147 0.99 5.96 3.26
CA VAL A 147 0.82 4.58 3.73
C VAL A 147 0.06 4.53 5.05
N ARG A 148 -0.55 3.37 5.35
CA ARG A 148 -1.31 3.13 6.58
C ARG A 148 -0.47 2.59 7.73
N LYS A 149 0.72 2.12 7.44
CA LYS A 149 1.66 1.56 8.40
C LYS A 149 3.04 2.13 8.09
N PRO A 150 3.81 2.54 9.10
CA PRO A 150 5.18 2.96 8.86
C PRO A 150 5.99 1.80 8.29
N PRO A 151 6.86 2.04 7.30
CA PRO A 151 7.73 1.01 6.75
C PRO A 151 8.72 0.53 7.82
N GLU A 152 9.02 -0.78 7.81
CA GLU A 152 10.01 -1.40 8.71
C GLU A 152 11.44 -1.33 8.15
N ASP A 153 11.65 -0.62 7.03
CA ASP A 153 12.94 -0.49 6.35
C ASP A 153 13.72 0.71 6.88
N GLU A 154 14.97 0.50 7.31
CA GLU A 154 15.88 1.53 7.85
C GLU A 154 16.23 2.64 6.86
N PHE A 155 16.12 2.37 5.55
CA PHE A 155 16.35 3.36 4.49
C PHE A 155 15.14 4.25 4.21
N LEU A 156 14.03 4.00 4.88
CA LEU A 156 12.81 4.78 4.79
C LEU A 156 12.52 5.48 6.13
N LYS A 157 11.89 6.63 6.03
CA LYS A 157 11.31 7.33 7.18
C LYS A 157 9.87 7.69 6.89
N ALA A 158 9.04 7.63 7.91
CA ALA A 158 7.65 8.01 7.82
C ALA A 158 7.29 8.97 8.96
N ASP A 159 6.50 9.98 8.62
CA ASP A 159 5.94 10.90 9.59
C ASP A 159 4.43 10.63 9.67
N LEU A 160 3.90 10.50 10.87
CA LEU A 160 2.46 10.41 11.10
C LEU A 160 1.82 11.74 10.71
N LEU A 161 0.79 11.70 9.87
CA LEU A 161 0.02 12.87 9.50
C LEU A 161 -1.19 13.06 10.41
N TYR A 162 -1.99 12.01 10.56
CA TYR A 162 -3.12 11.99 11.49
C TYR A 162 -3.62 10.56 11.72
N GLN A 163 -4.52 10.46 12.70
CA GLN A 163 -5.26 9.25 13.05
C GLN A 163 -6.75 9.52 12.97
N GLN A 164 -7.52 8.51 12.60
CA GLN A 164 -8.97 8.61 12.53
C GLN A 164 -9.64 7.32 13.01
N ASP A 165 -10.91 7.46 13.38
CA ASP A 165 -11.73 6.33 13.77
C ASP A 165 -12.29 5.59 12.54
N ALA A 166 -12.79 4.38 12.76
CA ALA A 166 -13.61 3.68 11.80
C ALA A 166 -15.09 4.11 11.97
N VAL A 167 -15.86 3.98 10.89
CA VAL A 167 -17.30 4.20 10.87
C VAL A 167 -18.01 3.03 10.22
N VAL A 168 -19.22 2.74 10.67
CA VAL A 168 -20.16 1.89 9.96
C VAL A 168 -20.96 2.77 9.01
N VAL A 169 -20.96 2.39 7.73
CA VAL A 169 -21.78 3.02 6.69
C VAL A 169 -23.04 2.18 6.50
N LEU A 170 -24.20 2.82 6.60
CA LEU A 170 -25.50 2.17 6.50
C LEU A 170 -26.53 3.14 5.88
N PRO A 171 -27.69 2.65 5.39
CA PRO A 171 -28.76 3.53 4.91
C PRO A 171 -29.24 4.48 6.01
N ALA A 172 -29.50 5.74 5.67
CA ALA A 172 -30.00 6.73 6.63
C ALA A 172 -31.38 6.36 7.22
N THR A 173 -32.10 5.45 6.57
CA THR A 173 -33.38 4.90 7.04
C THR A 173 -33.22 3.73 8.02
N SER A 174 -31.99 3.26 8.28
CA SER A 174 -31.74 2.19 9.24
C SER A 174 -32.04 2.64 10.66
N GLU A 175 -32.56 1.73 11.49
CA GLU A 175 -32.77 1.96 12.93
C GLU A 175 -31.47 2.29 13.68
N LEU A 176 -30.34 1.88 13.13
CA LEU A 176 -29.00 2.17 13.68
C LEU A 176 -28.52 3.59 13.35
N ALA A 177 -29.12 4.28 12.37
CA ALA A 177 -28.64 5.58 11.88
C ALA A 177 -28.68 6.70 12.94
N GLY A 178 -29.55 6.59 13.94
CA GLY A 178 -29.69 7.56 15.03
C GLY A 178 -28.76 7.32 16.23
N ARG A 179 -27.92 6.28 16.20
CA ARG A 179 -27.03 5.96 17.32
C ARG A 179 -25.75 6.82 17.30
N GLY A 180 -25.24 7.13 18.49
CA GLY A 180 -24.00 7.90 18.64
C GLY A 180 -22.75 7.08 18.27
N SER A 181 -22.78 5.78 18.51
CA SER A 181 -21.73 4.82 18.11
C SER A 181 -22.31 3.42 17.98
N LEU A 182 -21.60 2.55 17.27
CA LEU A 182 -21.96 1.14 17.06
C LEU A 182 -20.80 0.23 17.47
N SER A 183 -21.12 -0.90 18.06
CA SER A 183 -20.21 -2.00 18.39
C SER A 183 -20.42 -3.18 17.46
N ALA A 184 -19.56 -4.22 17.57
CA ALA A 184 -19.76 -5.48 16.86
C ALA A 184 -21.11 -6.15 17.21
N ALA A 185 -21.57 -5.98 18.44
CA ALA A 185 -22.87 -6.53 18.87
C ALA A 185 -24.05 -5.86 18.15
N ASP A 186 -23.98 -4.54 17.91
CA ASP A 186 -25.03 -3.80 17.24
C ASP A 186 -25.18 -4.16 15.76
N ILE A 187 -24.09 -4.56 15.12
CA ILE A 187 -24.06 -4.88 13.68
C ILE A 187 -24.01 -6.39 13.39
N ARG A 188 -24.06 -7.23 14.43
CA ARG A 188 -23.84 -8.67 14.32
C ARG A 188 -24.72 -9.37 13.31
N ASP A 189 -26.02 -9.02 13.32
CA ASP A 189 -27.05 -9.69 12.52
C ASP A 189 -27.29 -8.99 11.16
N HIS A 190 -26.40 -8.07 10.77
CA HIS A 190 -26.44 -7.40 9.48
C HIS A 190 -25.44 -8.00 8.49
N PRO A 191 -25.83 -8.18 7.22
CA PRO A 191 -24.88 -8.58 6.19
C PRO A 191 -23.83 -7.47 5.99
N ILE A 192 -22.57 -7.87 5.90
CA ILE A 192 -21.40 -6.97 5.80
C ILE A 192 -20.86 -6.96 4.37
N ILE A 193 -20.66 -5.78 3.82
CA ILE A 193 -19.82 -5.59 2.63
C ILE A 193 -18.38 -5.45 3.11
N GLY A 194 -17.60 -6.53 2.97
CA GLY A 194 -16.24 -6.65 3.49
C GLY A 194 -15.18 -6.13 2.52
N PHE A 195 -13.97 -6.06 3.04
CA PHE A 195 -12.77 -5.82 2.25
C PHE A 195 -11.83 -7.03 2.38
N PRO A 196 -11.27 -7.55 1.28
CA PRO A 196 -10.34 -8.66 1.34
C PRO A 196 -9.04 -8.25 2.04
N LYS A 197 -8.51 -9.15 2.87
CA LYS A 197 -7.31 -8.91 3.69
C LYS A 197 -6.10 -8.45 2.87
N HIS A 198 -5.88 -9.05 1.69
CA HIS A 198 -4.74 -8.71 0.84
C HIS A 198 -4.78 -7.27 0.29
N ALA A 199 -5.97 -6.67 0.17
CA ALA A 199 -6.11 -5.30 -0.35
C ALA A 199 -6.29 -4.25 0.77
N ARG A 200 -7.00 -4.60 1.85
CA ARG A 200 -7.36 -3.68 2.93
C ARG A 200 -7.16 -4.33 4.31
N PRO A 201 -5.91 -4.71 4.67
CA PRO A 201 -5.64 -5.49 5.89
C PRO A 201 -6.17 -4.83 7.16
N ILE A 202 -6.02 -3.53 7.33
CA ILE A 202 -6.45 -2.81 8.54
C ILE A 202 -7.97 -2.89 8.74
N LEU A 203 -8.75 -2.61 7.69
CA LEU A 203 -10.22 -2.67 7.79
C LEU A 203 -10.73 -4.09 7.96
N HIS A 204 -10.12 -5.03 7.25
CA HIS A 204 -10.40 -6.45 7.44
C HIS A 204 -10.14 -6.86 8.90
N ASP A 205 -8.95 -6.58 9.42
CA ASP A 205 -8.56 -7.01 10.76
C ASP A 205 -9.37 -6.30 11.86
N LEU A 206 -9.72 -5.02 11.69
CA LEU A 206 -10.64 -4.31 12.60
C LEU A 206 -11.98 -5.03 12.72
N LEU A 207 -12.61 -5.37 11.59
CA LEU A 207 -13.88 -6.08 11.57
C LEU A 207 -13.74 -7.47 12.19
N TRP A 208 -12.81 -8.28 11.69
CA TRP A 208 -12.66 -9.65 12.11
C TRP A 208 -12.24 -9.79 13.57
N ASN A 209 -11.37 -8.91 14.07
CA ASN A 209 -10.93 -8.95 15.47
C ASN A 209 -12.07 -8.56 16.43
N SER A 210 -12.87 -7.55 16.08
CA SER A 210 -14.01 -7.15 16.91
C SER A 210 -15.07 -8.26 17.02
N TYR A 211 -15.31 -9.01 15.95
CA TYR A 211 -16.21 -10.18 15.99
C TYR A 211 -15.59 -11.35 16.76
N ARG A 212 -14.32 -11.65 16.50
CA ARG A 212 -13.59 -12.75 17.14
C ARG A 212 -13.47 -12.59 18.65
N ALA A 213 -13.35 -11.36 19.15
CA ALA A 213 -13.32 -11.06 20.58
C ALA A 213 -14.58 -11.57 21.31
N HIS A 214 -15.70 -11.72 20.60
CA HIS A 214 -16.96 -12.27 21.11
C HIS A 214 -17.22 -13.72 20.69
N GLY A 215 -16.28 -14.38 20.02
CA GLY A 215 -16.46 -15.72 19.46
C GLY A 215 -17.40 -15.78 18.24
N TRP A 216 -17.60 -14.67 17.54
CA TRP A 216 -18.46 -14.56 16.37
C TRP A 216 -17.67 -14.52 15.06
N GLN A 217 -18.42 -14.66 13.96
CA GLN A 217 -17.93 -14.42 12.60
C GLN A 217 -18.88 -13.43 11.91
N PRO A 218 -18.35 -12.47 11.14
CA PRO A 218 -19.20 -11.57 10.35
C PRO A 218 -19.86 -12.33 9.20
N ASP A 219 -21.12 -12.00 8.93
CA ASP A 219 -21.85 -12.46 7.74
C ASP A 219 -21.39 -11.59 6.55
N ILE A 220 -20.49 -12.11 5.73
CA ILE A 220 -19.92 -11.38 4.57
C ILE A 220 -20.81 -11.62 3.35
N ALA A 221 -21.65 -10.63 3.01
CA ALA A 221 -22.48 -10.66 1.82
C ALA A 221 -21.65 -10.62 0.51
N CYS A 222 -20.62 -9.79 0.48
CA CYS A 222 -19.65 -9.71 -0.60
C CYS A 222 -18.37 -8.97 -0.16
N GLU A 223 -17.30 -9.10 -0.93
CA GLU A 223 -16.07 -8.34 -0.73
C GLU A 223 -15.78 -7.41 -1.90
N VAL A 224 -15.34 -6.20 -1.61
CA VAL A 224 -14.94 -5.18 -2.61
C VAL A 224 -13.61 -4.55 -2.22
N ILE A 225 -12.89 -4.02 -3.18
CA ILE A 225 -11.61 -3.31 -2.92
C ILE A 225 -11.85 -1.80 -2.82
N ASP A 226 -12.77 -1.30 -3.63
CA ASP A 226 -13.07 0.12 -3.77
C ASP A 226 -14.19 0.57 -2.83
N LYS A 227 -13.98 1.70 -2.16
CA LYS A 227 -14.94 2.26 -1.20
C LYS A 227 -16.14 2.91 -1.85
N SER A 228 -16.01 3.44 -3.06
CA SER A 228 -17.15 3.98 -3.79
C SER A 228 -18.12 2.87 -4.21
N THR A 229 -17.61 1.70 -4.60
CA THR A 229 -18.42 0.50 -4.83
C THR A 229 -19.12 0.05 -3.55
N MET A 230 -18.41 0.05 -2.41
CA MET A 230 -19.04 -0.24 -1.11
C MET A 230 -20.21 0.72 -0.82
N LEU A 231 -20.01 2.04 -0.99
CA LEU A 231 -21.08 3.02 -0.78
C LEU A 231 -22.32 2.74 -1.63
N GLN A 232 -22.12 2.38 -2.90
CA GLN A 232 -23.24 2.05 -3.79
C GLN A 232 -23.96 0.77 -3.36
N LEU A 233 -23.23 -0.26 -2.94
CA LEU A 233 -23.83 -1.51 -2.44
C LEU A 233 -24.64 -1.28 -1.15
N VAL A 234 -24.11 -0.45 -0.24
CA VAL A 234 -24.86 -0.02 0.97
C VAL A 234 -26.12 0.74 0.57
N ALA A 235 -26.04 1.67 -0.37
CA ALA A 235 -27.16 2.46 -0.85
C ALA A 235 -28.28 1.60 -1.46
N HIS A 236 -27.93 0.45 -2.04
CA HIS A 236 -28.88 -0.51 -2.61
C HIS A 236 -29.32 -1.61 -1.62
N GLY A 237 -28.93 -1.51 -0.34
CA GLY A 237 -29.40 -2.42 0.71
C GLY A 237 -28.77 -3.82 0.68
N VAL A 238 -27.61 -4.00 0.01
CA VAL A 238 -26.89 -5.29 -0.02
C VAL A 238 -26.34 -5.65 1.36
N GLY A 239 -25.99 -4.63 2.16
CA GLY A 239 -25.47 -4.80 3.51
C GLY A 239 -24.99 -3.46 4.07
N ILE A 240 -24.24 -3.52 5.16
CA ILE A 240 -23.56 -2.36 5.76
C ILE A 240 -22.05 -2.48 5.55
N GLY A 241 -21.29 -1.38 5.62
CA GLY A 241 -19.84 -1.37 5.39
C GLY A 241 -19.07 -0.76 6.54
N LEU A 242 -17.86 -1.27 6.82
CA LEU A 242 -16.92 -0.64 7.75
C LEU A 242 -15.87 0.14 6.96
N ALA A 243 -15.68 1.43 7.26
CA ALA A 243 -14.77 2.30 6.54
C ALA A 243 -14.05 3.29 7.47
N PRO A 244 -12.92 3.92 7.05
CA PRO A 244 -12.33 5.03 7.79
C PRO A 244 -13.26 6.25 7.78
N ALA A 245 -13.19 7.09 8.82
CA ALA A 245 -14.10 8.21 9.02
C ALA A 245 -14.12 9.24 7.88
N TRP A 246 -13.03 9.37 7.11
CA TRP A 246 -12.98 10.27 5.96
C TRP A 246 -14.03 9.97 4.88
N ILE A 247 -14.55 8.72 4.85
CA ILE A 247 -15.59 8.31 3.91
C ILE A 247 -16.85 9.19 3.99
N ARG A 248 -17.07 9.87 5.15
CA ARG A 248 -18.16 10.82 5.34
C ARG A 248 -18.19 11.91 4.27
N ALA A 249 -17.00 12.33 3.80
CA ALA A 249 -16.91 13.34 2.75
C ALA A 249 -17.38 12.86 1.37
N LEU A 250 -17.44 11.54 1.15
CA LEU A 250 -17.89 10.92 -0.09
C LEU A 250 -19.28 10.29 0.03
N ALA A 251 -19.76 10.07 1.25
CA ALA A 251 -21.04 9.43 1.49
C ALA A 251 -22.19 10.34 1.04
N PRO A 252 -23.10 9.87 0.17
CA PRO A 252 -24.25 10.64 -0.24
C PRO A 252 -25.25 10.80 0.93
N PRO A 253 -26.15 11.83 0.90
CA PRO A 253 -27.03 12.17 2.02
C PRO A 253 -27.99 11.05 2.49
N HIS A 254 -28.26 10.06 1.65
CA HIS A 254 -29.10 8.90 1.99
C HIS A 254 -28.35 7.79 2.70
N LEU A 255 -27.06 7.97 2.99
CA LEU A 255 -26.26 7.10 3.83
C LEU A 255 -25.86 7.81 5.12
N SER A 256 -25.78 7.06 6.21
CA SER A 256 -25.28 7.49 7.51
C SER A 256 -23.94 6.81 7.82
N CYS A 257 -23.02 7.57 8.43
CA CYS A 257 -21.71 7.09 8.84
C CYS A 257 -21.61 7.20 10.36
N ILE A 258 -21.83 6.12 11.06
CA ILE A 258 -21.89 6.07 12.53
C ILE A 258 -20.53 5.61 13.07
N PRO A 259 -19.96 6.28 14.09
CA PRO A 259 -18.70 5.85 14.70
C PRO A 259 -18.72 4.38 15.12
N TYR A 260 -17.67 3.64 14.81
CA TYR A 260 -17.51 2.25 15.20
C TYR A 260 -16.55 2.11 16.39
N GLN A 261 -16.94 1.36 17.40
CA GLN A 261 -16.12 1.12 18.59
C GLN A 261 -15.01 0.13 18.28
N THR A 262 -13.77 0.62 18.22
CA THR A 262 -12.59 -0.13 17.83
C THR A 262 -11.66 -0.49 19.00
N GLU A 263 -12.12 -0.39 20.26
CA GLU A 263 -11.31 -0.63 21.47
C GLU A 263 -9.99 0.16 21.49
N GLY A 264 -10.02 1.39 20.95
CA GLY A 264 -8.86 2.28 20.89
C GLY A 264 -7.96 2.10 19.66
N GLN A 265 -8.25 1.16 18.78
CA GLN A 265 -7.54 1.05 17.50
C GLN A 265 -7.94 2.20 16.57
N ARG A 266 -6.97 2.96 16.08
CA ARG A 266 -7.18 4.03 15.12
C ARG A 266 -6.57 3.68 13.78
N ILE A 267 -7.11 4.29 12.74
CA ILE A 267 -6.60 4.16 11.37
C ILE A 267 -5.67 5.32 11.12
N GLU A 268 -4.39 5.01 10.93
CA GLU A 268 -3.33 5.99 10.77
C GLU A 268 -3.06 6.28 9.29
N LEU A 269 -2.57 7.49 9.01
CA LEU A 269 -2.01 7.87 7.72
C LEU A 269 -0.63 8.48 7.93
N TYR A 270 0.33 7.97 7.18
CA TYR A 270 1.72 8.42 7.20
C TYR A 270 2.13 8.95 5.84
N VAL A 271 3.05 9.92 5.83
CA VAL A 271 3.85 10.26 4.66
C VAL A 271 5.22 9.63 4.80
N ALA A 272 5.56 8.75 3.87
CA ALA A 272 6.83 8.05 3.84
C ALA A 272 7.72 8.54 2.69
N ARG A 273 9.03 8.53 2.91
CA ARG A 273 10.07 8.88 1.96
C ARG A 273 11.38 8.20 2.32
N ARG A 274 12.36 8.26 1.46
CA ARG A 274 13.71 7.78 1.79
C ARG A 274 14.35 8.59 2.93
N SER A 275 15.17 7.96 3.74
CA SER A 275 15.86 8.59 4.87
C SER A 275 16.96 9.54 4.41
N ALA A 276 17.58 9.26 3.26
CA ALA A 276 18.66 10.06 2.66
C ALA A 276 18.49 10.20 1.14
N GLY A 277 19.16 11.19 0.56
CA GLY A 277 19.21 11.40 -0.89
C GLY A 277 17.95 12.03 -1.49
N ASN A 278 17.07 12.61 -0.67
CA ASN A 278 15.91 13.35 -1.16
C ASN A 278 16.35 14.68 -1.79
N SER A 279 15.60 15.10 -2.80
CA SER A 279 15.73 16.46 -3.34
C SER A 279 15.01 17.46 -2.44
N LYS A 280 15.44 18.73 -2.51
CA LYS A 280 14.73 19.85 -1.81
C LYS A 280 13.24 19.90 -2.14
N MET A 281 12.87 19.50 -3.35
CA MET A 281 11.49 19.44 -3.81
C MET A 281 10.65 18.42 -3.00
N VAL A 282 11.23 17.25 -2.68
CA VAL A 282 10.58 16.24 -1.84
C VAL A 282 10.34 16.76 -0.43
N ASP A 283 11.36 17.39 0.18
CA ASP A 283 11.24 17.93 1.53
C ASP A 283 10.22 19.08 1.59
N GLU A 284 10.18 19.93 0.58
CA GLU A 284 9.20 21.02 0.46
C GLU A 284 7.78 20.48 0.29
N PHE A 285 7.58 19.44 -0.52
CA PHE A 285 6.27 18.83 -0.68
C PHE A 285 5.79 18.17 0.62
N VAL A 286 6.67 17.47 1.33
CA VAL A 286 6.33 16.88 2.64
C VAL A 286 5.96 17.95 3.66
N TYR A 287 6.66 19.10 3.65
CA TYR A 287 6.28 20.22 4.50
C TYR A 287 4.85 20.72 4.19
N VAL A 288 4.53 20.92 2.90
CA VAL A 288 3.18 21.33 2.48
C VAL A 288 2.12 20.30 2.88
N VAL A 289 2.41 19.02 2.70
CA VAL A 289 1.50 17.93 3.11
C VAL A 289 1.20 17.96 4.60
N LYS A 290 2.22 18.15 5.44
CA LYS A 290 2.04 18.25 6.90
C LYS A 290 1.21 19.47 7.30
N ASP A 291 1.46 20.60 6.68
CA ASP A 291 0.72 21.83 6.93
C ASP A 291 -0.77 21.67 6.56
N VAL A 292 -1.05 21.13 5.39
CA VAL A 292 -2.41 20.84 4.94
C VAL A 292 -3.11 19.79 5.82
N SER A 293 -2.40 18.74 6.21
CA SER A 293 -2.98 17.68 7.04
C SER A 293 -3.42 18.19 8.42
N SER A 294 -2.66 19.10 9.01
CA SER A 294 -3.00 19.74 10.30
C SER A 294 -4.28 20.59 10.21
N GLY A 295 -4.57 21.16 9.04
CA GLY A 295 -5.80 21.91 8.80
C GLY A 295 -7.04 21.04 8.55
N LEU A 296 -6.85 19.83 7.97
CA LEU A 296 -7.94 18.91 7.70
C LEU A 296 -8.39 18.12 8.96
N HIS A 297 -7.48 17.90 9.90
CA HIS A 297 -7.70 17.14 11.12
C HIS A 297 -7.13 17.88 12.33
N PRO A 298 -7.77 18.97 12.79
CA PRO A 298 -7.26 19.80 13.88
C PRO A 298 -7.08 19.03 15.21
N ASP A 299 -7.77 17.90 15.39
CA ASP A 299 -7.66 17.06 16.60
C ASP A 299 -6.47 16.08 16.56
N GLY A 300 -5.71 16.01 15.47
CA GLY A 300 -4.58 15.06 15.27
C GLY A 300 -3.20 15.62 15.64
N ALA A 301 -3.07 16.90 15.97
CA ALA A 301 -1.78 17.58 16.20
C ALA A 301 -1.51 17.86 17.69
N GLY A 302 -1.78 16.90 18.56
CA GLY A 302 -1.47 17.12 19.97
C GLY A 302 -1.91 16.04 20.93
N GLN A 303 -1.15 14.97 21.04
CA GLN A 303 -0.81 14.35 22.34
C GLN A 303 0.34 13.37 22.16
#